data_f8a3290fbac89ef552cc2cab45742c12
#
_entry.id   f8a3290fbac89ef552cc2cab45742c12
#
_cell.length_a   1.000
_cell.length_b   1.000
_cell.length_c   1.000
_cell.angle_alpha   90.00
_cell.angle_beta   90.00
_cell.angle_gamma   90.00
#
_symmetry.space_group_name_H-M   'P 1'
#
loop_
_entity.id
_entity.type
_entity.pdbx_description
1 polymer ?
#
loop_
_entity_poly.entity_id
_entity_poly.type
_entity_poly.pdbx_seq_one_letter_code
_entity_poly.pdbx_strand_id
1 'polypeptide(L)'
;MGNSKEIKVLIAKPGLDGHDRGAKVVAHALKEAGMEVIYTGLHKTVDQIIRIAIQEDVDVIGLSIMSGAHLPLVEKLMKLVRQEGISDKMVIVGGVIPSKDIERLKALGVAGVFRGDSRFSEIAAFITERV
;
A
#
# COMPACT_ATOMS: atom_id res chain seq x y z
N MET A 1 9.98 -26.10 -5.79
CA MET A 1 9.58 -26.01 -5.34
C MET A 1 8.69 -25.33 -5.31
N GLY A 2 8.18 -25.58 -5.69
CA GLY A 2 7.10 -24.83 -5.81
C GLY A 2 6.63 -24.19 -4.60
N ASN A 3 7.40 -23.75 -3.93
CA ASN A 3 7.03 -23.15 -2.78
C ASN A 3 6.84 -21.72 -2.87
N SER A 4 6.47 -21.23 -4.02
CA SER A 4 6.16 -19.86 -4.16
C SER A 4 4.95 -19.57 -3.31
N LYS A 5 5.17 -18.99 -2.19
CA LYS A 5 4.11 -18.47 -1.37
C LYS A 5 3.37 -17.41 -2.16
N GLU A 6 2.07 -17.47 -2.15
CA GLU A 6 1.25 -16.45 -2.78
C GLU A 6 1.41 -15.15 -2.01
N ILE A 7 1.74 -14.08 -2.71
CA ILE A 7 1.94 -12.78 -2.09
C ILE A 7 0.58 -12.19 -1.71
N LYS A 8 0.46 -11.76 -0.47
CA LYS A 8 -0.77 -11.21 0.05
C LYS A 8 -0.64 -9.70 0.21
N VAL A 9 -1.51 -8.95 -0.44
CA VAL A 9 -1.45 -7.49 -0.50
C VAL A 9 -2.72 -6.90 0.07
N LEU A 10 -2.56 -5.91 0.95
CA LEU A 10 -3.67 -5.13 1.47
C LEU A 10 -3.67 -3.80 0.74
N ILE A 11 -4.77 -3.48 0.06
CA ILE A 11 -4.95 -2.17 -0.56
C ILE A 11 -5.93 -1.38 0.29
N ALA A 12 -5.50 -0.23 0.75
CA ALA A 12 -6.27 0.56 1.69
C ALA A 12 -6.39 2.02 1.26
N LYS A 13 -7.49 2.66 1.66
CA LYS A 13 -7.73 4.08 1.44
C LYS A 13 -7.94 4.75 2.79
N PRO A 14 -6.88 5.34 3.33
CA PRO A 14 -6.99 5.96 4.66
C PRO A 14 -7.72 7.31 4.61
N GLY A 15 -8.34 7.64 5.71
CA GLY A 15 -8.95 8.94 5.91
C GLY A 15 -10.28 9.11 5.19
N LEU A 16 -10.60 10.35 4.84
CA LEU A 16 -11.89 10.69 4.25
C LEU A 16 -11.88 10.73 2.72
N ASP A 17 -10.83 10.19 2.12
CA ASP A 17 -10.66 10.16 0.68
C ASP A 17 -11.71 9.28 0.02
N GLY A 18 -12.56 9.85 -0.83
CA GLY A 18 -13.63 9.11 -1.50
C GLY A 18 -13.29 8.61 -2.89
N HIS A 19 -12.04 8.76 -3.33
CA HIS A 19 -11.64 8.39 -4.68
C HIS A 19 -11.16 6.93 -4.74
N ASP A 20 -12.08 5.98 -4.80
CA ASP A 20 -11.72 4.56 -4.70
C ASP A 20 -11.52 3.82 -6.01
N ARG A 21 -11.81 4.44 -7.15
CA ARG A 21 -11.71 3.76 -8.44
C ARG A 21 -10.28 3.27 -8.72
N GLY A 22 -9.30 4.14 -8.49
CA GLY A 22 -7.89 3.78 -8.72
C GLY A 22 -7.45 2.63 -7.84
N ALA A 23 -7.86 2.65 -6.58
CA ALA A 23 -7.53 1.58 -5.64
C ALA A 23 -8.11 0.25 -6.09
N LYS A 24 -9.37 0.26 -6.56
CA LYS A 24 -10.02 -0.96 -7.04
C LYS A 24 -9.37 -1.51 -8.29
N VAL A 25 -8.95 -0.63 -9.20
CA VAL A 25 -8.28 -1.05 -10.43
C VAL A 25 -6.92 -1.68 -10.11
N VAL A 26 -6.16 -1.07 -9.21
CA VAL A 26 -4.88 -1.64 -8.79
C VAL A 26 -5.09 -2.99 -8.11
N ALA A 27 -6.08 -3.09 -7.22
CA ALA A 27 -6.39 -4.35 -6.55
C ALA A 27 -6.69 -5.44 -7.57
N HIS A 28 -7.50 -5.12 -8.57
CA HIS A 28 -7.83 -6.08 -9.63
C HIS A 28 -6.59 -6.49 -10.43
N ALA A 29 -5.74 -5.53 -10.78
CA ALA A 29 -4.53 -5.81 -11.55
C ALA A 29 -3.57 -6.72 -10.79
N LEU A 30 -3.41 -6.51 -9.49
CA LEU A 30 -2.54 -7.36 -8.68
C LEU A 30 -3.11 -8.77 -8.53
N LYS A 31 -4.43 -8.87 -8.44
CA LYS A 31 -5.12 -10.15 -8.42
C LYS A 31 -4.88 -10.91 -9.72
N GLU A 32 -4.98 -10.22 -10.86
CA GLU A 32 -4.71 -10.82 -12.17
C GLU A 32 -3.25 -11.28 -12.27
N ALA A 33 -2.35 -10.65 -11.54
CA ALA A 33 -0.94 -11.02 -11.52
C ALA A 33 -0.67 -12.21 -10.58
N GLY A 34 -1.70 -12.77 -9.96
CA GLY A 34 -1.57 -13.98 -9.14
C GLY A 34 -1.43 -13.72 -7.66
N MET A 35 -1.64 -12.50 -7.21
CA MET A 35 -1.54 -12.17 -5.79
C MET A 35 -2.91 -12.29 -5.11
N GLU A 36 -2.89 -12.58 -3.81
CA GLU A 36 -4.10 -12.51 -3.00
C GLU A 36 -4.24 -11.06 -2.54
N VAL A 37 -5.36 -10.42 -2.83
CA VAL A 37 -5.56 -9.00 -2.54
C VAL A 37 -6.78 -8.79 -1.66
N ILE A 38 -6.58 -8.01 -0.61
CA ILE A 38 -7.65 -7.58 0.27
C ILE A 38 -7.82 -6.08 0.08
N TYR A 39 -9.02 -5.65 -0.30
CA TYR A 39 -9.33 -4.23 -0.42
C TYR A 39 -10.19 -3.83 0.78
N THR A 40 -9.73 -2.83 1.55
CA THR A 40 -10.40 -2.45 2.79
C THR A 40 -11.68 -1.64 2.60
N GLY A 41 -11.86 -1.06 1.42
CA GLY A 41 -12.93 -0.08 1.23
C GLY A 41 -12.50 1.31 1.66
N LEU A 42 -13.46 2.23 1.61
CA LEU A 42 -13.22 3.65 1.90
C LEU A 42 -13.17 3.94 3.41
N HIS A 43 -12.58 5.08 3.71
CA HIS A 43 -12.68 5.73 5.04
C HIS A 43 -12.14 4.90 6.18
N LYS A 44 -11.04 4.19 5.97
CA LYS A 44 -10.41 3.45 7.06
C LYS A 44 -9.42 4.34 7.80
N THR A 45 -9.37 4.21 9.11
CA THR A 45 -8.34 4.88 9.89
C THR A 45 -7.02 4.13 9.73
N VAL A 46 -5.93 4.82 10.00
CA VAL A 46 -4.61 4.19 9.97
C VAL A 46 -4.55 3.02 10.97
N ASP A 47 -5.15 3.19 12.15
CA ASP A 47 -5.21 2.12 13.15
C ASP A 47 -5.94 0.89 12.64
N GLN A 48 -7.06 1.09 11.94
CA GLN A 48 -7.82 -0.01 11.36
C GLN A 48 -7.01 -0.73 10.29
N ILE A 49 -6.28 0.02 9.46
CA ILE A 49 -5.44 -0.56 8.41
C ILE A 49 -4.36 -1.44 9.03
N ILE A 50 -3.69 -0.96 10.06
CA ILE A 50 -2.64 -1.72 10.74
C ILE A 50 -3.22 -2.99 11.36
N ARG A 51 -4.39 -2.89 11.97
CA ARG A 51 -5.04 -4.05 12.58
C ARG A 51 -5.38 -5.13 11.53
N ILE A 52 -5.89 -4.71 10.39
CA ILE A 52 -6.19 -5.64 9.29
C ILE A 52 -4.91 -6.27 8.77
N ALA A 53 -3.85 -5.48 8.61
CA ALA A 53 -2.57 -5.98 8.12
C ALA A 53 -2.00 -7.07 9.03
N ILE A 54 -2.11 -6.88 10.33
CA ILE A 54 -1.65 -7.87 11.31
C ILE A 54 -2.55 -9.11 11.29
N GLN A 55 -3.85 -8.90 11.33
CA GLN A 55 -4.83 -9.98 11.39
C GLN A 55 -4.76 -10.89 10.16
N GLU A 56 -4.56 -10.30 8.99
CA GLU A 56 -4.48 -11.04 7.73
C GLU A 56 -3.06 -11.45 7.38
N ASP A 57 -2.08 -10.99 8.16
CA ASP A 57 -0.66 -11.27 7.93
C ASP A 57 -0.23 -11.02 6.48
N VAL A 58 -0.50 -9.81 6.01
CA VAL A 58 -0.18 -9.44 4.63
C VAL A 58 1.32 -9.23 4.46
N ASP A 59 1.80 -9.39 3.24
CA ASP A 59 3.20 -9.13 2.88
C ASP A 59 3.40 -7.66 2.52
N VAL A 60 2.36 -7.03 1.98
CA VAL A 60 2.43 -5.67 1.45
C VAL A 60 1.22 -4.87 1.91
N ILE A 61 1.47 -3.64 2.33
CA ILE A 61 0.42 -2.66 2.62
C ILE A 61 0.51 -1.59 1.54
N GLY A 62 -0.49 -1.51 0.68
CA GLY A 62 -0.56 -0.49 -0.36
C GLY A 62 -1.59 0.56 0.00
N LEU A 63 -1.18 1.82 0.04
CA LEU A 63 -2.06 2.93 0.35
C LEU A 63 -2.38 3.69 -0.94
N SER A 64 -3.66 3.90 -1.20
CA SER A 64 -4.10 4.74 -2.31
C SER A 64 -4.57 6.06 -1.75
N ILE A 65 -3.86 7.14 -2.04
CA ILE A 65 -4.12 8.45 -1.45
C ILE A 65 -4.25 9.50 -2.53
N MET A 66 -5.47 9.99 -2.73
CA MET A 66 -5.78 11.00 -3.74
C MET A 66 -6.11 12.35 -3.10
N SER A 67 -6.14 12.41 -1.77
CA SER A 67 -6.62 13.57 -1.03
C SER A 67 -5.59 14.66 -0.79
N GLY A 68 -4.32 14.38 -1.06
CA GLY A 68 -3.24 15.31 -0.71
C GLY A 68 -2.72 15.15 0.72
N ALA A 69 -3.35 14.30 1.53
CA ALA A 69 -2.96 14.12 2.92
C ALA A 69 -1.94 12.99 3.11
N HIS A 70 -1.15 12.71 2.08
CA HIS A 70 -0.25 11.56 2.08
C HIS A 70 0.85 11.63 3.15
N LEU A 71 1.47 12.80 3.35
CA LEU A 71 2.56 12.88 4.33
C LEU A 71 2.10 12.59 5.75
N PRO A 72 1.06 13.26 6.30
CA PRO A 72 0.64 12.96 7.67
C PRO A 72 0.09 11.55 7.83
N LEU A 73 -0.62 11.03 6.82
CA LEU A 73 -1.17 9.67 6.89
C LEU A 73 -0.07 8.63 6.89
N VAL A 74 0.92 8.77 6.00
CA VAL A 74 2.03 7.84 5.91
C VAL A 74 2.91 7.91 7.15
N GLU A 75 3.14 9.13 7.64
CA GLU A 75 3.94 9.32 8.87
C GLU A 75 3.31 8.55 10.04
N LYS A 76 2.01 8.69 10.20
CA LYS A 76 1.28 7.99 11.26
C LYS A 76 1.31 6.48 11.06
N LEU A 77 1.11 6.02 9.83
CA LEU A 77 1.12 4.59 9.54
C LEU A 77 2.49 3.98 9.81
N MET A 78 3.57 4.62 9.37
CA MET A 78 4.91 4.09 9.55
C MET A 78 5.31 4.05 11.03
N LYS A 79 4.82 5.01 11.80
CA LYS A 79 5.02 5.00 13.25
C LYS A 79 4.38 3.77 13.88
N LEU A 80 3.15 3.45 13.48
CA LEU A 80 2.46 2.27 13.98
C LEU A 80 3.12 0.98 13.50
N VAL A 81 3.62 0.95 12.28
CA VAL A 81 4.35 -0.20 11.74
C VAL A 81 5.54 -0.52 12.65
N ARG A 82 6.28 0.50 13.07
CA ARG A 82 7.41 0.30 13.98
C ARG A 82 6.97 -0.12 15.38
N GLN A 83 5.92 0.53 15.90
CA GLN A 83 5.42 0.24 17.24
C GLN A 83 4.88 -1.18 17.35
N GLU A 84 4.23 -1.67 16.30
CA GLU A 84 3.64 -2.99 16.31
C GLU A 84 4.61 -4.09 15.87
N GLY A 85 5.83 -3.72 15.54
CA GLY A 85 6.86 -4.72 15.19
C GLY A 85 6.61 -5.41 13.86
N ILE A 86 5.97 -4.73 12.91
CA ILE A 86 5.67 -5.31 11.60
C ILE A 86 6.46 -4.64 10.48
N SER A 87 7.67 -4.19 10.78
CA SER A 87 8.53 -3.52 9.80
C SER A 87 9.00 -4.44 8.66
N ASP A 88 8.77 -5.74 8.79
CA ASP A 88 9.04 -6.70 7.73
C ASP A 88 8.04 -6.59 6.58
N LYS A 89 6.90 -5.96 6.80
CA LYS A 89 5.90 -5.78 5.75
C LYS A 89 6.29 -4.59 4.88
N MET A 90 6.14 -4.77 3.56
CA MET A 90 6.45 -3.71 2.61
C MET A 90 5.31 -2.70 2.56
N VAL A 91 5.63 -1.41 2.59
CA VAL A 91 4.62 -0.36 2.42
C VAL A 91 4.87 0.36 1.11
N ILE A 92 3.85 0.43 0.27
CA ILE A 92 3.90 1.21 -0.97
C ILE A 92 2.75 2.21 -0.96
N VAL A 93 2.95 3.31 -1.69
CA VAL A 93 1.96 4.39 -1.76
C VAL A 93 1.69 4.72 -3.22
N GLY A 94 0.43 4.85 -3.57
CA GLY A 94 0.02 5.28 -4.90
C GLY A 94 -1.00 6.39 -4.81
N GLY A 95 -1.18 7.12 -5.92
CA GLY A 95 -2.17 8.17 -6.01
C GLY A 95 -1.60 9.46 -6.57
N VAL A 96 -2.20 10.59 -6.16
CA VAL A 96 -1.75 11.90 -6.59
C VAL A 96 -0.68 12.39 -5.62
N ILE A 97 0.58 12.09 -5.95
CA ILE A 97 1.72 12.39 -5.09
C ILE A 97 2.64 13.36 -5.82
N PRO A 98 2.86 14.58 -5.29
CA PRO A 98 3.83 15.50 -5.90
C PRO A 98 5.22 14.89 -5.89
N SER A 99 5.96 15.08 -6.97
CA SER A 99 7.31 14.51 -7.08
C SER A 99 8.24 14.99 -5.95
N LYS A 100 8.03 16.20 -5.46
CA LYS A 100 8.83 16.73 -4.35
C LYS A 100 8.69 15.95 -3.05
N ASP A 101 7.61 15.19 -2.91
CA ASP A 101 7.34 14.46 -1.68
C ASP A 101 7.82 13.01 -1.72
N ILE A 102 8.27 12.53 -2.88
CA ILE A 102 8.69 11.13 -3.03
C ILE A 102 9.87 10.79 -2.11
N GLU A 103 10.88 11.65 -2.08
CA GLU A 103 12.04 11.44 -1.22
C GLU A 103 11.64 11.38 0.25
N ARG A 104 10.74 12.24 0.65
CA ARG A 104 10.28 12.27 2.03
C ARG A 104 9.51 11.01 2.40
N LEU A 105 8.66 10.54 1.50
CA LEU A 105 7.93 9.28 1.72
C LEU A 105 8.90 8.12 1.89
N LYS A 106 9.92 8.05 1.03
CA LYS A 106 10.92 7.00 1.13
C LYS A 106 11.71 7.10 2.42
N ALA A 107 12.01 8.32 2.87
CA ALA A 107 12.70 8.54 4.13
C ALA A 107 11.86 8.08 5.32
N LEU A 108 10.54 8.09 5.20
CA LEU A 108 9.64 7.57 6.23
C LEU A 108 9.60 6.04 6.26
N GLY A 109 10.14 5.38 5.25
CA GLY A 109 10.19 3.92 5.19
C GLY A 109 9.34 3.29 4.10
N VAL A 110 8.72 4.11 3.23
CA VAL A 110 7.93 3.60 2.11
C VAL A 110 8.87 2.99 1.08
N ALA A 111 8.59 1.77 0.66
CA ALA A 111 9.44 1.05 -0.29
C ALA A 111 9.30 1.57 -1.71
N GLY A 112 8.12 1.99 -2.11
CA GLY A 112 7.89 2.50 -3.46
C GLY A 112 6.73 3.46 -3.51
N VAL A 113 6.79 4.41 -4.44
CA VAL A 113 5.74 5.40 -4.68
C VAL A 113 5.33 5.29 -6.15
N PHE A 114 4.03 5.09 -6.40
CA PHE A 114 3.50 4.91 -7.74
C PHE A 114 2.49 6.00 -8.03
N ARG A 115 2.86 6.90 -8.93
CA ARG A 115 2.00 8.02 -9.31
C ARG A 115 0.96 7.55 -10.32
N GLY A 116 0.00 8.41 -10.63
CA GLY A 116 -1.13 8.04 -11.47
C GLY A 116 -0.78 7.57 -12.88
N ASP A 117 0.42 7.90 -13.36
CA ASP A 117 0.88 7.45 -14.68
C ASP A 117 1.64 6.12 -14.61
N SER A 118 1.80 5.54 -13.44
CA SER A 118 2.49 4.26 -13.30
C SER A 118 1.65 3.14 -13.91
N ARG A 119 2.32 2.19 -14.53
CA ARG A 119 1.64 1.03 -15.10
C ARG A 119 1.41 0.00 -14.00
N PHE A 120 0.28 -0.70 -14.07
CA PHE A 120 -0.02 -1.75 -13.09
C PHE A 120 1.01 -2.87 -13.11
N SER A 121 1.55 -3.17 -14.31
CA SER A 121 2.60 -4.18 -14.43
C SER A 121 3.86 -3.77 -13.68
N GLU A 122 4.16 -2.47 -13.60
CA GLU A 122 5.30 -1.98 -12.84
C GLU A 122 5.10 -2.21 -11.34
N ILE A 123 3.89 -2.00 -10.85
CA ILE A 123 3.58 -2.20 -9.45
C ILE A 123 3.69 -3.69 -9.10
N ALA A 124 3.13 -4.55 -9.93
CA ALA A 124 3.19 -5.99 -9.72
C ALA A 124 4.63 -6.49 -9.74
N ALA A 125 5.43 -6.04 -10.70
CA ALA A 125 6.83 -6.43 -10.81
C ALA A 125 7.63 -5.96 -9.60
N PHE A 126 7.39 -4.73 -9.16
CA PHE A 126 8.07 -4.17 -7.98
C PHE A 126 7.84 -5.05 -6.76
N ILE A 127 6.59 -5.42 -6.53
CA ILE A 127 6.23 -6.27 -5.38
C ILE A 127 6.87 -7.65 -5.51
N THR A 128 6.73 -8.27 -6.68
CA THR A 128 7.23 -9.62 -6.92
C THR A 128 8.73 -9.71 -6.71
N GLU A 129 9.47 -8.71 -7.14
CA GLU A 129 10.92 -8.72 -7.03
C GLU A 129 11.42 -8.55 -5.59
N ARG A 130 10.62 -7.94 -4.72
CA ARG A 130 11.07 -7.57 -3.37
C ARG A 130 10.46 -8.38 -2.23
N VAL A 131 9.43 -9.12 -2.49
CA VAL A 131 8.77 -9.94 -1.44
C VAL A 131 9.27 -11.38 -1.38
#